data_b84eb7cc905a2feec8c55c4b9aff3d2a
#
_entry.id   b84eb7cc905a2feec8c55c4b9aff3d2a
#
_cell.length_a   1.000
_cell.length_b   1.000
_cell.length_c   1.000
_cell.angle_alpha   90.00
_cell.angle_beta   90.00
_cell.angle_gamma   90.00
#
_symmetry.space_group_name_H-M   'P 1'
#
loop_
_entity.id
_entity.type
_entity.pdbx_description
1 polymer ?
#
loop_
_entity_poly.entity_id
_entity_poly.type
_entity_poly.pdbx_seq_one_letter_code
_entity_poly.pdbx_strand_id
1 'polypeptide(L)'
;MYQLKITNALVCDGSGTPAYRGDVAVQDGKIMAVGTRLDGDAATVIDAQGRALAPGFIDSHTHFDAQITWDGLATPSLEHGVTTVINGNCSLTMAPVRAEHRAFVGAVFRQIEEMPAAAFDAGMQWNWETFAEYLATFRDNLGINVATLAGHSMLRLWVMGDAARERCASAEEIEGMQQLLRQCLDAGAIGLSTSWVDIDHEHRPVPCRLAAPEELDALCAVLGEYGAVMQVVPEFWDPDLLCTRIDILGDLSRRHGITVTFSPLFDSNATPDLVPRALD
;
A
#
# COMPACT_ATOMS: atom_id res chain seq x y z
N MET A 1 -18.35 -8.65 31.98
CA MET A 1 -19.36 -8.70 30.89
C MET A 1 -18.69 -8.16 29.63
N TYR A 2 -18.69 -8.89 28.53
CA TYR A 2 -18.12 -8.46 27.26
C TYR A 2 -19.08 -7.56 26.49
N GLN A 3 -18.59 -6.74 25.58
CA GLN A 3 -19.43 -5.99 24.66
C GLN A 3 -20.01 -6.89 23.57
N LEU A 4 -19.19 -7.79 23.01
CA LEU A 4 -19.57 -8.74 21.97
C LEU A 4 -18.98 -10.11 22.29
N LYS A 5 -19.76 -11.15 22.06
CA LYS A 5 -19.31 -12.55 22.09
C LYS A 5 -19.80 -13.25 20.83
N ILE A 6 -18.90 -13.85 20.08
CA ILE A 6 -19.21 -14.67 18.91
C ILE A 6 -19.03 -16.12 19.36
N THR A 7 -20.08 -16.92 19.27
CA THR A 7 -20.10 -18.30 19.75
C THR A 7 -20.24 -19.29 18.61
N ASN A 8 -19.85 -20.54 18.86
CA ASN A 8 -20.01 -21.64 17.92
C ASN A 8 -19.37 -21.36 16.54
N ALA A 9 -18.22 -20.70 16.51
CA ALA A 9 -17.48 -20.40 15.30
C ALA A 9 -16.48 -21.51 14.95
N LEU A 10 -16.12 -21.63 13.66
CA LEU A 10 -14.90 -22.28 13.22
C LEU A 10 -13.79 -21.21 13.17
N VAL A 11 -13.00 -21.15 14.23
CA VAL A 11 -11.98 -20.11 14.40
C VAL A 11 -10.78 -20.40 13.52
N CYS A 12 -10.44 -19.44 12.64
CA CYS A 12 -9.26 -19.42 11.78
C CYS A 12 -8.42 -18.22 12.21
N ASP A 13 -7.51 -18.39 13.14
CA ASP A 13 -6.83 -17.28 13.81
C ASP A 13 -5.61 -16.71 13.07
N GLY A 14 -5.25 -17.29 11.92
CA GLY A 14 -4.10 -16.86 11.11
C GLY A 14 -2.75 -17.35 11.65
N SER A 15 -2.70 -18.14 12.71
CA SER A 15 -1.46 -18.65 13.30
C SER A 15 -0.79 -19.78 12.51
N GLY A 16 -1.46 -20.29 11.46
CA GLY A 16 -1.05 -21.49 10.71
C GLY A 16 -1.50 -22.79 11.36
N THR A 17 -2.14 -22.74 12.54
CA THR A 17 -2.74 -23.94 13.15
C THR A 17 -4.06 -24.29 12.47
N PRO A 18 -4.48 -25.59 12.48
CA PRO A 18 -5.78 -25.97 11.96
C PRO A 18 -6.92 -25.22 12.65
N ALA A 19 -7.94 -24.84 11.86
CA ALA A 19 -9.12 -24.21 12.40
C ALA A 19 -9.83 -25.11 13.44
N TYR A 20 -10.38 -24.50 14.49
CA TYR A 20 -11.01 -25.20 15.59
C TYR A 20 -12.34 -24.56 15.98
N ARG A 21 -13.24 -25.33 16.58
CA ARG A 21 -14.48 -24.83 17.13
C ARG A 21 -14.22 -23.99 18.37
N GLY A 22 -14.78 -22.78 18.40
CA GLY A 22 -14.52 -21.88 19.51
C GLY A 22 -15.39 -20.64 19.55
N ASP A 23 -15.17 -19.86 20.58
CA ASP A 23 -15.81 -18.59 20.85
C ASP A 23 -14.75 -17.48 20.85
N VAL A 24 -15.18 -16.26 20.49
CA VAL A 24 -14.35 -15.04 20.56
C VAL A 24 -15.12 -13.97 21.33
N ALA A 25 -14.45 -13.32 22.27
CA ALA A 25 -15.03 -12.22 23.05
C ALA A 25 -14.27 -10.92 22.82
N VAL A 26 -15.04 -9.82 22.65
CA VAL A 26 -14.53 -8.47 22.34
C VAL A 26 -14.98 -7.51 23.43
N GLN A 27 -14.08 -6.62 23.85
CA GLN A 27 -14.31 -5.51 24.75
C GLN A 27 -13.47 -4.32 24.29
N ASP A 28 -14.05 -3.13 24.26
CA ASP A 28 -13.38 -1.88 23.87
C ASP A 28 -12.63 -1.95 22.54
N GLY A 29 -13.27 -2.58 21.52
CA GLY A 29 -12.71 -2.77 20.20
C GLY A 29 -11.55 -3.78 20.12
N LYS A 30 -11.27 -4.53 21.19
CA LYS A 30 -10.17 -5.50 21.24
C LYS A 30 -10.66 -6.90 21.50
N ILE A 31 -10.02 -7.88 20.87
CA ILE A 31 -10.22 -9.30 21.19
C ILE A 31 -9.61 -9.56 22.56
N MET A 32 -10.45 -9.89 23.54
CA MET A 32 -10.05 -10.13 24.92
C MET A 32 -9.82 -11.60 25.22
N ALA A 33 -10.55 -12.48 24.56
CA ALA A 33 -10.42 -13.92 24.75
C ALA A 33 -10.81 -14.66 23.47
N VAL A 34 -10.11 -15.76 23.23
CA VAL A 34 -10.43 -16.77 22.21
C VAL A 34 -10.27 -18.15 22.87
N GLY A 35 -11.22 -19.03 22.70
CA GLY A 35 -11.16 -20.36 23.30
C GLY A 35 -12.28 -21.28 22.82
N THR A 36 -12.17 -22.56 23.14
CA THR A 36 -13.18 -23.56 22.72
C THR A 36 -14.57 -23.29 23.33
N ARG A 37 -14.61 -22.64 24.47
CA ARG A 37 -15.81 -22.14 25.13
C ARG A 37 -15.39 -21.03 26.09
N LEU A 38 -16.06 -19.90 26.00
CA LEU A 38 -15.82 -18.77 26.89
C LEU A 38 -16.95 -18.61 27.88
N ASP A 39 -16.60 -18.51 29.15
CA ASP A 39 -17.54 -18.15 30.21
C ASP A 39 -17.80 -16.62 30.22
N GLY A 40 -18.85 -16.22 30.93
CA GLY A 40 -19.23 -14.82 31.08
C GLY A 40 -20.26 -14.33 30.07
N ASP A 41 -21.00 -13.32 30.51
CA ASP A 41 -22.05 -12.68 29.74
C ASP A 41 -21.50 -11.63 28.75
N ALA A 42 -22.25 -11.35 27.71
CA ALA A 42 -21.96 -10.28 26.76
C ALA A 42 -23.23 -9.47 26.47
N ALA A 43 -23.03 -8.17 26.17
CA ALA A 43 -24.13 -7.29 25.77
C ALA A 43 -24.76 -7.72 24.43
N THR A 44 -23.91 -8.21 23.51
CA THR A 44 -24.33 -8.77 22.22
C THR A 44 -23.72 -10.17 22.06
N VAL A 45 -24.55 -11.13 21.66
CA VAL A 45 -24.10 -12.49 21.34
C VAL A 45 -24.48 -12.82 19.90
N ILE A 46 -23.50 -13.25 19.11
CA ILE A 46 -23.69 -13.72 17.75
C ILE A 46 -23.38 -15.22 17.72
N ASP A 47 -24.35 -16.06 17.37
CA ASP A 47 -24.11 -17.46 17.06
C ASP A 47 -23.61 -17.58 15.62
N ALA A 48 -22.36 -17.94 15.43
CA ALA A 48 -21.77 -18.15 14.12
C ALA A 48 -22.29 -19.38 13.39
N GLN A 49 -23.01 -20.28 14.08
CA GLN A 49 -23.60 -21.49 13.49
C GLN A 49 -22.58 -22.38 12.76
N GLY A 50 -21.36 -22.39 13.27
CA GLY A 50 -20.24 -23.14 12.68
C GLY A 50 -19.59 -22.49 11.46
N ARG A 51 -19.96 -21.27 11.12
CA ARG A 51 -19.26 -20.50 10.05
C ARG A 51 -17.84 -20.17 10.48
N ALA A 52 -16.97 -19.97 9.49
CA ALA A 52 -15.62 -19.51 9.72
C ALA A 52 -15.60 -18.09 10.33
N LEU A 53 -14.76 -17.91 11.34
CA LEU A 53 -14.44 -16.63 11.94
C LEU A 53 -12.94 -16.42 11.81
N ALA A 54 -12.53 -15.45 11.05
CA ALA A 54 -11.15 -15.11 10.77
C ALA A 54 -10.91 -13.63 11.03
N PRO A 55 -9.66 -13.17 11.16
CA PRO A 55 -9.31 -11.76 11.01
C PRO A 55 -9.84 -11.22 9.68
N GLY A 56 -10.17 -9.93 9.62
CA GLY A 56 -10.53 -9.28 8.37
C GLY A 56 -9.36 -9.32 7.40
N PHE A 57 -9.66 -9.34 6.10
CA PHE A 57 -8.63 -9.35 5.08
C PHE A 57 -7.85 -8.03 5.06
N ILE A 58 -6.55 -8.15 4.77
CA ILE A 58 -5.67 -7.02 4.47
C ILE A 58 -5.45 -7.04 2.96
N ASP A 59 -5.95 -6.01 2.26
CA ASP A 59 -5.63 -5.80 0.86
C ASP A 59 -4.37 -4.96 0.76
N SER A 60 -3.27 -5.62 0.43
CA SER A 60 -1.94 -5.03 0.45
C SER A 60 -1.60 -4.22 -0.81
N HIS A 61 -2.46 -4.23 -1.83
CA HIS A 61 -2.21 -3.51 -3.07
C HIS A 61 -3.49 -2.87 -3.59
N THR A 62 -3.73 -1.63 -3.16
CA THR A 62 -4.90 -0.85 -3.57
C THR A 62 -4.51 0.54 -4.04
N HIS A 63 -5.44 1.19 -4.74
CA HIS A 63 -5.31 2.56 -5.24
C HIS A 63 -6.51 3.41 -4.83
N PHE A 64 -6.93 3.29 -3.57
CA PHE A 64 -7.96 4.15 -2.98
C PHE A 64 -7.46 5.56 -2.65
N ASP A 65 -6.25 5.93 -3.05
CA ASP A 65 -5.56 7.18 -2.68
C ASP A 65 -6.40 8.44 -2.90
N ALA A 66 -7.12 8.51 -4.00
CA ALA A 66 -8.06 9.59 -4.25
C ALA A 66 -9.39 9.33 -3.50
N GLN A 67 -9.99 8.14 -3.71
CA GLN A 67 -11.31 7.79 -3.21
C GLN A 67 -11.43 7.91 -1.69
N ILE A 68 -10.41 7.52 -0.94
CA ILE A 68 -10.43 7.54 0.53
C ILE A 68 -10.65 8.94 1.11
N THR A 69 -10.37 10.00 0.35
CA THR A 69 -10.58 11.38 0.78
C THR A 69 -12.06 11.79 0.81
N TRP A 70 -12.94 11.04 0.13
CA TRP A 70 -14.41 11.27 0.13
C TRP A 70 -15.23 10.03 0.47
N ASP A 71 -14.66 8.82 0.37
CA ASP A 71 -15.30 7.56 0.77
C ASP A 71 -14.41 6.83 1.79
N GLY A 72 -14.61 7.17 3.06
CA GLY A 72 -13.87 6.57 4.17
C GLY A 72 -14.14 5.08 4.42
N LEU A 73 -15.06 4.45 3.66
CA LEU A 73 -15.34 3.01 3.72
C LEU A 73 -14.51 2.20 2.72
N ALA A 74 -13.83 2.86 1.78
CA ALA A 74 -13.17 2.21 0.65
C ALA A 74 -14.10 1.20 -0.04
N THR A 75 -15.31 1.67 -0.39
CA THR A 75 -16.36 0.85 -1.01
C THR A 75 -15.89 0.38 -2.41
N PRO A 76 -16.03 -0.92 -2.79
CA PRO A 76 -16.75 -1.97 -2.05
C PRO A 76 -15.88 -2.90 -1.18
N SER A 77 -14.59 -2.61 -0.95
CA SER A 77 -13.67 -3.53 -0.25
C SER A 77 -14.17 -3.93 1.13
N LEU A 78 -14.68 -2.98 1.92
CA LEU A 78 -15.22 -3.26 3.25
C LEU A 78 -16.38 -4.27 3.19
N GLU A 79 -17.25 -4.18 2.18
CA GLU A 79 -18.40 -5.07 1.98
C GLU A 79 -17.98 -6.51 1.66
N HIS A 80 -16.77 -6.69 1.15
CA HIS A 80 -16.17 -8.00 0.85
C HIS A 80 -15.30 -8.56 1.99
N GLY A 81 -15.32 -7.92 3.17
CA GLY A 81 -14.61 -8.39 4.36
C GLY A 81 -13.16 -7.91 4.47
N VAL A 82 -12.76 -6.97 3.65
CA VAL A 82 -11.48 -6.26 3.79
C VAL A 82 -11.60 -5.27 4.95
N THR A 83 -10.70 -5.33 5.90
CA THR A 83 -10.68 -4.44 7.07
C THR A 83 -9.48 -3.52 7.11
N THR A 84 -8.52 -3.74 6.22
CA THR A 84 -7.33 -2.91 6.06
C THR A 84 -6.94 -2.83 4.59
N VAL A 85 -6.70 -1.63 4.09
CA VAL A 85 -6.19 -1.38 2.73
C VAL A 85 -4.84 -0.68 2.81
N ILE A 86 -3.94 -0.99 1.86
CA ILE A 86 -2.66 -0.31 1.70
C ILE A 86 -2.70 0.48 0.40
N ASN A 87 -2.65 1.80 0.52
CA ASN A 87 -2.63 2.75 -0.58
C ASN A 87 -1.20 3.19 -0.94
N GLY A 88 -1.07 3.96 -2.02
CA GLY A 88 0.21 4.51 -2.46
C GLY A 88 1.08 3.53 -3.20
N ASN A 89 0.53 2.47 -3.77
CA ASN A 89 1.26 1.49 -4.56
C ASN A 89 1.71 2.07 -5.92
N CYS A 90 2.56 1.35 -6.64
CA CYS A 90 2.99 1.67 -8.01
C CYS A 90 3.64 3.05 -8.17
N SER A 91 4.31 3.55 -7.15
CA SER A 91 4.85 4.93 -7.10
C SER A 91 3.81 6.05 -7.12
N LEU A 92 2.51 5.71 -7.08
CA LEU A 92 1.40 6.64 -7.23
C LEU A 92 0.71 6.86 -5.88
N THR A 93 0.75 8.10 -5.41
CA THR A 93 -0.05 8.56 -4.27
C THR A 93 -0.47 10.01 -4.51
N MET A 94 -1.45 10.48 -3.75
CA MET A 94 -1.93 11.86 -3.88
C MET A 94 -1.07 12.86 -3.08
N ALA A 95 0.00 12.40 -2.42
CA ALA A 95 0.91 13.25 -1.64
C ALA A 95 2.32 12.62 -1.49
N PRO A 96 3.36 13.46 -1.27
CA PRO A 96 3.32 14.92 -1.28
C PRO A 96 3.14 15.47 -2.70
N VAL A 97 2.44 16.59 -2.88
CA VAL A 97 2.19 17.18 -4.20
C VAL A 97 2.10 18.70 -4.14
N ARG A 98 2.93 19.40 -4.89
CA ARG A 98 2.83 20.86 -5.04
C ARG A 98 1.65 21.24 -5.92
N ALA A 99 1.09 22.43 -5.71
CA ALA A 99 -0.08 22.90 -6.43
C ALA A 99 0.07 22.83 -7.97
N GLU A 100 1.24 23.18 -8.49
CA GLU A 100 1.56 23.15 -9.92
C GLU A 100 1.54 21.75 -10.55
N HIS A 101 1.76 20.70 -9.76
CA HIS A 101 1.80 19.31 -10.25
C HIS A 101 0.48 18.55 -10.08
N ARG A 102 -0.53 19.11 -9.40
CA ARG A 102 -1.82 18.43 -9.12
C ARG A 102 -2.53 17.96 -10.39
N ALA A 103 -2.50 18.77 -11.43
CA ALA A 103 -3.12 18.43 -12.73
C ALA A 103 -2.45 17.20 -13.36
N PHE A 104 -1.12 17.15 -13.34
CA PHE A 104 -0.35 16.00 -13.83
C PHE A 104 -0.63 14.74 -13.02
N VAL A 105 -0.49 14.81 -11.70
CA VAL A 105 -0.73 13.67 -10.79
C VAL A 105 -2.14 13.13 -10.96
N GLY A 106 -3.15 14.01 -10.99
CA GLY A 106 -4.54 13.61 -11.21
C GLY A 106 -4.78 12.96 -12.58
N ALA A 107 -4.11 13.43 -13.63
CA ALA A 107 -4.22 12.84 -14.97
C ALA A 107 -3.60 11.44 -15.02
N VAL A 108 -2.43 11.24 -14.44
CA VAL A 108 -1.75 9.93 -14.35
C VAL A 108 -2.60 8.95 -13.55
N PHE A 109 -3.06 9.36 -12.37
CA PHE A 109 -3.87 8.52 -11.50
C PHE A 109 -5.17 8.06 -12.19
N ARG A 110 -5.91 8.99 -12.81
CA ARG A 110 -7.14 8.66 -13.53
C ARG A 110 -6.93 7.69 -14.68
N GLN A 111 -5.81 7.78 -15.37
CA GLN A 111 -5.51 6.88 -16.48
C GLN A 111 -5.18 5.47 -15.98
N ILE A 112 -4.33 5.35 -14.97
CA ILE A 112 -3.89 4.06 -14.45
C ILE A 112 -5.05 3.34 -13.76
N GLU A 113 -5.86 4.09 -12.99
CA GLU A 113 -7.01 3.55 -12.25
C GLU A 113 -8.33 3.59 -13.05
N GLU A 114 -8.28 3.95 -14.32
CA GLU A 114 -9.48 4.04 -15.19
C GLU A 114 -10.63 4.86 -14.57
N MET A 115 -10.29 5.81 -13.68
CA MET A 115 -11.29 6.62 -12.97
C MET A 115 -11.88 7.69 -13.89
N PRO A 116 -13.22 7.77 -14.01
CA PRO A 116 -13.86 8.82 -14.81
C PRO A 116 -13.49 10.22 -14.32
N ALA A 117 -13.11 11.13 -15.25
CA ALA A 117 -12.70 12.48 -14.92
C ALA A 117 -13.74 13.22 -14.06
N ALA A 118 -15.03 13.09 -14.41
CA ALA A 118 -16.11 13.75 -13.67
C ALA A 118 -16.22 13.27 -12.20
N ALA A 119 -15.95 11.98 -11.93
CA ALA A 119 -15.96 11.45 -10.58
C ALA A 119 -14.75 11.96 -9.78
N PHE A 120 -13.57 11.94 -10.40
CA PHE A 120 -12.35 12.45 -9.80
C PHE A 120 -12.46 13.94 -9.46
N ASP A 121 -12.87 14.77 -10.43
CA ASP A 121 -12.99 16.22 -10.27
C ASP A 121 -14.05 16.61 -9.23
N ALA A 122 -15.12 15.83 -9.10
CA ALA A 122 -16.15 16.05 -8.09
C ALA A 122 -15.71 15.67 -6.67
N GLY A 123 -14.88 14.63 -6.53
CA GLY A 123 -14.41 14.11 -5.24
C GLY A 123 -13.16 14.81 -4.71
N MET A 124 -12.22 15.17 -5.60
CA MET A 124 -10.92 15.69 -5.22
C MET A 124 -10.96 17.17 -4.85
N GLN A 125 -10.56 17.48 -3.61
CA GLN A 125 -10.54 18.87 -3.11
C GLN A 125 -9.14 19.47 -3.06
N TRP A 126 -8.08 18.67 -3.08
CA TRP A 126 -6.68 19.12 -3.10
C TRP A 126 -6.35 20.17 -2.00
N ASN A 127 -6.83 19.95 -0.79
CA ASN A 127 -6.59 20.83 0.36
C ASN A 127 -5.33 20.48 1.15
N TRP A 128 -4.37 19.81 0.50
CA TRP A 128 -3.07 19.42 1.05
C TRP A 128 -1.95 19.64 0.04
N GLU A 129 -0.72 19.66 0.52
CA GLU A 129 0.52 19.55 -0.23
C GLU A 129 1.42 18.47 0.36
N THR A 130 1.58 18.46 1.69
CA THR A 130 2.42 17.52 2.40
C THR A 130 1.71 16.17 2.63
N PHE A 131 2.52 15.14 2.92
CA PHE A 131 1.99 13.82 3.25
C PHE A 131 1.17 13.83 4.56
N ALA A 132 1.62 14.62 5.55
CA ALA A 132 0.91 14.77 6.83
C ALA A 132 -0.48 15.41 6.64
N GLU A 133 -0.58 16.46 5.83
CA GLU A 133 -1.86 17.10 5.50
C GLU A 133 -2.79 16.14 4.77
N TYR A 134 -2.27 15.37 3.81
CA TYR A 134 -3.05 14.36 3.11
C TYR A 134 -3.65 13.32 4.07
N LEU A 135 -2.85 12.73 4.96
CA LEU A 135 -3.35 11.78 5.96
C LEU A 135 -4.41 12.42 6.89
N ALA A 136 -4.26 13.71 7.20
CA ALA A 136 -5.22 14.43 8.04
C ALA A 136 -6.60 14.58 7.38
N THR A 137 -6.71 14.53 6.04
CA THR A 137 -7.98 14.73 5.33
C THR A 137 -9.00 13.61 5.60
N PHE A 138 -8.56 12.40 5.88
CA PHE A 138 -9.44 11.23 6.07
C PHE A 138 -9.29 10.54 7.43
N ARG A 139 -8.28 10.88 8.23
CA ARG A 139 -7.97 10.22 9.52
C ARG A 139 -9.18 10.01 10.44
N ASP A 140 -10.04 11.00 10.53
CA ASP A 140 -11.17 11.00 11.47
C ASP A 140 -12.48 10.47 10.86
N ASN A 141 -12.45 10.01 9.61
CA ASN A 141 -13.66 9.60 8.87
C ASN A 141 -13.51 8.22 8.21
N LEU A 142 -12.77 7.31 8.84
CA LEU A 142 -12.52 5.98 8.31
C LEU A 142 -13.42 4.93 8.96
N GLY A 143 -14.06 4.10 8.15
CA GLY A 143 -14.72 2.86 8.55
C GLY A 143 -13.88 1.60 8.28
N ILE A 144 -12.69 1.78 7.70
CA ILE A 144 -11.70 0.74 7.38
C ILE A 144 -10.31 1.24 7.83
N ASN A 145 -9.40 0.34 8.17
CA ASN A 145 -8.02 0.75 8.43
C ASN A 145 -7.30 1.08 7.12
N VAL A 146 -6.51 2.15 7.14
CA VAL A 146 -5.74 2.59 5.98
C VAL A 146 -4.28 2.74 6.37
N ALA A 147 -3.40 2.10 5.60
CA ALA A 147 -1.98 2.38 5.60
C ALA A 147 -1.58 2.94 4.23
N THR A 148 -0.58 3.81 4.19
CA THR A 148 -0.20 4.47 2.94
C THR A 148 1.31 4.46 2.75
N LEU A 149 1.75 4.13 1.53
CA LEU A 149 3.13 4.23 1.08
C LEU A 149 3.39 5.63 0.51
N ALA A 150 4.60 6.15 0.66
CA ALA A 150 5.04 7.31 -0.10
C ALA A 150 5.37 6.89 -1.54
N GLY A 151 4.88 7.62 -2.54
CA GLY A 151 5.16 7.32 -3.94
C GLY A 151 6.51 7.89 -4.39
N HIS A 152 7.39 7.06 -4.94
CA HIS A 152 8.70 7.50 -5.44
C HIS A 152 8.57 8.59 -6.53
N SER A 153 7.63 8.46 -7.44
CA SER A 153 7.34 9.49 -8.45
C SER A 153 6.97 10.83 -7.82
N MET A 154 6.27 10.81 -6.68
CA MET A 154 5.88 12.03 -5.96
C MET A 154 7.07 12.69 -5.28
N LEU A 155 7.98 11.90 -4.69
CA LEU A 155 9.22 12.43 -4.13
C LEU A 155 10.05 13.14 -5.20
N ARG A 156 10.19 12.52 -6.39
CA ARG A 156 10.91 13.11 -7.52
C ARG A 156 10.27 14.40 -8.00
N LEU A 157 8.95 14.42 -8.21
CA LEU A 157 8.22 15.62 -8.64
C LEU A 157 8.33 16.76 -7.61
N TRP A 158 8.29 16.44 -6.33
CA TRP A 158 8.41 17.43 -5.27
C TRP A 158 9.79 18.11 -5.27
N VAL A 159 10.87 17.33 -5.44
CA VAL A 159 12.24 17.83 -5.34
C VAL A 159 12.75 18.41 -6.65
N MET A 160 12.45 17.76 -7.77
CA MET A 160 13.02 18.08 -9.08
C MET A 160 12.07 18.88 -9.97
N GLY A 161 10.78 18.99 -9.61
CA GLY A 161 9.76 19.58 -10.49
C GLY A 161 9.66 18.82 -11.82
N ASP A 162 9.47 19.53 -12.92
CA ASP A 162 9.33 18.94 -14.26
C ASP A 162 10.56 18.12 -14.71
N ALA A 163 11.76 18.45 -14.22
CA ALA A 163 12.98 17.68 -14.51
C ALA A 163 12.91 16.20 -14.05
N ALA A 164 12.00 15.88 -13.12
CA ALA A 164 11.74 14.52 -12.69
C ALA A 164 11.27 13.59 -13.83
N ARG A 165 10.70 14.18 -14.89
CA ARG A 165 10.17 13.50 -16.07
C ARG A 165 11.16 13.45 -17.25
N GLU A 166 12.36 13.99 -17.07
CA GLU A 166 13.32 14.19 -18.16
C GLU A 166 14.68 13.52 -17.92
N ARG A 167 15.12 13.42 -16.67
CA ARG A 167 16.47 12.97 -16.33
C ARG A 167 16.58 12.26 -14.98
N CYS A 168 17.71 11.62 -14.74
CA CYS A 168 18.13 11.15 -13.43
C CYS A 168 18.32 12.34 -12.45
N ALA A 169 18.18 12.06 -11.15
CA ALA A 169 18.46 13.03 -10.09
C ALA A 169 19.95 13.27 -9.89
N SER A 170 20.31 14.48 -9.45
CA SER A 170 21.64 14.78 -8.93
C SER A 170 21.80 14.26 -7.49
N ALA A 171 23.02 14.27 -6.96
CA ALA A 171 23.28 13.87 -5.58
C ALA A 171 22.50 14.73 -4.58
N GLU A 172 22.43 16.04 -4.80
CA GLU A 172 21.67 16.97 -3.93
C GLU A 172 20.16 16.72 -4.02
N GLU A 173 19.65 16.36 -5.19
CA GLU A 173 18.25 16.00 -5.37
C GLU A 173 17.92 14.67 -4.68
N ILE A 174 18.83 13.69 -4.71
CA ILE A 174 18.69 12.43 -3.96
C ILE A 174 18.66 12.71 -2.46
N GLU A 175 19.55 13.56 -1.93
CA GLU A 175 19.52 13.98 -0.52
C GLU A 175 18.18 14.67 -0.16
N GLY A 176 17.68 15.53 -1.06
CA GLY A 176 16.36 16.15 -0.90
C GLY A 176 15.22 15.13 -0.81
N MET A 177 15.24 14.10 -1.67
CA MET A 177 14.25 13.01 -1.63
C MET A 177 14.38 12.16 -0.36
N GLN A 178 15.60 11.88 0.12
CA GLN A 178 15.80 11.18 1.39
C GLN A 178 15.21 11.97 2.58
N GLN A 179 15.42 13.28 2.62
CA GLN A 179 14.83 14.14 3.66
C GLN A 179 13.30 14.15 3.59
N LEU A 180 12.75 14.25 2.38
CA LEU A 180 11.30 14.22 2.17
C LEU A 180 10.69 12.86 2.54
N LEU A 181 11.37 11.75 2.21
CA LEU A 181 10.93 10.41 2.60
C LEU A 181 10.89 10.26 4.13
N ARG A 182 11.90 10.76 4.86
CA ARG A 182 11.85 10.78 6.33
C ARG A 182 10.64 11.55 6.85
N GLN A 183 10.33 12.72 6.26
CA GLN A 183 9.13 13.47 6.63
C GLN A 183 7.83 12.69 6.38
N CYS A 184 7.75 11.94 5.28
CA CYS A 184 6.59 11.08 5.01
C CYS A 184 6.48 9.94 6.04
N LEU A 185 7.60 9.29 6.39
CA LEU A 185 7.65 8.21 7.38
C LEU A 185 7.31 8.73 8.79
N ASP A 186 7.84 9.89 9.19
CA ASP A 186 7.51 10.56 10.45
C ASP A 186 6.02 10.94 10.53
N ALA A 187 5.40 11.26 9.39
CA ALA A 187 3.97 11.55 9.31
C ALA A 187 3.09 10.30 9.37
N GLY A 188 3.64 9.11 9.17
CA GLY A 188 2.93 7.83 9.26
C GLY A 188 2.87 7.02 7.96
N ALA A 189 3.69 7.36 6.95
CA ALA A 189 3.89 6.44 5.84
C ALA A 189 4.51 5.12 6.33
N ILE A 190 4.04 3.99 5.80
CA ILE A 190 4.58 2.67 6.18
C ILE A 190 5.79 2.26 5.34
N GLY A 191 6.11 3.02 4.31
CA GLY A 191 7.21 2.73 3.39
C GLY A 191 7.18 3.56 2.13
N LEU A 192 7.84 3.05 1.10
CA LEU A 192 7.98 3.64 -0.23
C LEU A 192 7.43 2.68 -1.28
N SER A 193 6.77 3.20 -2.30
CA SER A 193 6.44 2.44 -3.50
C SER A 193 7.19 2.96 -4.72
N THR A 194 7.57 2.05 -5.63
CA THR A 194 8.19 2.39 -6.91
C THR A 194 7.66 1.48 -8.03
N SER A 195 7.91 1.87 -9.28
CA SER A 195 7.51 1.08 -10.44
C SER A 195 8.60 1.14 -11.52
N TRP A 196 8.84 0.02 -12.18
CA TRP A 196 9.71 -0.07 -13.35
C TRP A 196 8.93 -0.17 -14.67
N VAL A 197 7.58 -0.14 -14.60
CA VAL A 197 6.72 -0.43 -15.77
C VAL A 197 5.73 0.68 -16.11
N ASP A 198 5.24 1.41 -15.12
CA ASP A 198 4.14 2.34 -15.32
C ASP A 198 4.48 3.49 -16.27
N ILE A 199 3.44 3.96 -16.96
CA ILE A 199 3.51 5.07 -17.89
C ILE A 199 2.49 6.15 -17.52
N ASP A 200 2.81 7.39 -17.84
CA ASP A 200 1.92 8.52 -17.62
C ASP A 200 0.83 8.62 -18.72
N HIS A 201 -0.08 9.58 -18.56
CA HIS A 201 -1.18 9.83 -19.50
C HIS A 201 -0.73 10.31 -20.89
N GLU A 202 0.54 10.61 -21.09
CA GLU A 202 1.17 10.89 -22.37
C GLU A 202 1.97 9.70 -22.92
N HIS A 203 1.80 8.51 -22.32
CA HIS A 203 2.51 7.27 -22.64
C HIS A 203 4.02 7.34 -22.44
N ARG A 204 4.50 8.25 -21.57
CA ARG A 204 5.91 8.32 -21.17
C ARG A 204 6.13 7.58 -19.85
N PRO A 205 7.35 7.13 -19.57
CA PRO A 205 7.69 6.56 -18.27
C PRO A 205 7.29 7.50 -17.12
N VAL A 206 6.67 6.97 -16.06
CA VAL A 206 6.45 7.75 -14.83
C VAL A 206 7.78 8.17 -14.21
N PRO A 207 7.84 9.26 -13.43
CA PRO A 207 9.09 9.83 -12.93
C PRO A 207 10.06 8.83 -12.28
N CYS A 208 9.58 7.89 -11.46
CA CYS A 208 10.45 6.92 -10.78
C CYS A 208 11.19 5.97 -11.72
N ARG A 209 10.72 5.76 -12.95
CA ARG A 209 11.41 4.94 -13.95
C ARG A 209 12.70 5.56 -14.51
N LEU A 210 12.90 6.85 -14.25
CA LEU A 210 14.15 7.56 -14.61
C LEU A 210 15.15 7.60 -13.45
N ALA A 211 14.86 6.92 -12.34
CA ALA A 211 15.76 6.83 -11.21
C ALA A 211 17.00 5.97 -11.57
N ALA A 212 18.18 6.46 -11.20
CA ALA A 212 19.40 5.67 -11.24
C ALA A 212 19.43 4.68 -10.05
N PRO A 213 20.19 3.57 -10.15
CA PRO A 213 20.31 2.59 -9.06
C PRO A 213 20.73 3.23 -7.71
N GLU A 214 21.58 4.24 -7.74
CA GLU A 214 22.09 4.96 -6.56
C GLU A 214 20.96 5.71 -5.83
N GLU A 215 20.00 6.24 -6.58
CA GLU A 215 18.81 6.90 -6.01
C GLU A 215 17.96 5.90 -5.23
N LEU A 216 17.67 4.75 -5.83
CA LEU A 216 16.89 3.71 -5.16
C LEU A 216 17.61 3.15 -3.92
N ASP A 217 18.93 2.94 -4.03
CA ASP A 217 19.77 2.49 -2.91
C ASP A 217 19.75 3.49 -1.74
N ALA A 218 19.87 4.78 -2.03
CA ALA A 218 19.82 5.85 -1.04
C ALA A 218 18.47 5.93 -0.33
N LEU A 219 17.36 5.73 -1.06
CA LEU A 219 16.01 5.69 -0.47
C LEU A 219 15.80 4.43 0.37
N CYS A 220 16.31 3.27 -0.07
CA CYS A 220 16.28 2.03 0.72
C CYS A 220 17.07 2.16 2.03
N ALA A 221 18.18 2.92 2.06
CA ALA A 221 18.89 3.21 3.30
C ALA A 221 17.99 3.94 4.31
N VAL A 222 17.20 4.92 3.86
CA VAL A 222 16.22 5.60 4.73
C VAL A 222 15.15 4.63 5.23
N LEU A 223 14.63 3.74 4.36
CA LEU A 223 13.65 2.74 4.78
C LEU A 223 14.22 1.82 5.88
N GLY A 224 15.50 1.46 5.78
CA GLY A 224 16.21 0.67 6.80
C GLY A 224 16.29 1.37 8.16
N GLU A 225 16.50 2.69 8.18
CA GLU A 225 16.50 3.48 9.42
C GLU A 225 15.17 3.36 10.19
N TYR A 226 14.07 3.19 9.48
CA TYR A 226 12.70 3.13 10.04
C TYR A 226 12.13 1.72 10.15
N GLY A 227 12.80 0.70 9.62
CA GLY A 227 12.23 -0.65 9.49
C GLY A 227 11.00 -0.68 8.58
N ALA A 228 10.99 0.19 7.59
CA ALA A 228 9.86 0.41 6.69
C ALA A 228 9.88 -0.54 5.48
N VAL A 229 8.79 -0.57 4.72
CA VAL A 229 8.57 -1.49 3.60
C VAL A 229 8.87 -0.81 2.27
N MET A 230 9.39 -1.54 1.29
CA MET A 230 9.42 -1.13 -0.11
C MET A 230 8.46 -1.99 -0.94
N GLN A 231 7.58 -1.35 -1.69
CA GLN A 231 6.71 -1.99 -2.66
C GLN A 231 7.20 -1.68 -4.08
N VAL A 232 7.21 -2.68 -4.97
CA VAL A 232 7.71 -2.51 -6.34
C VAL A 232 6.78 -3.18 -7.35
N VAL A 233 6.61 -2.55 -8.52
CA VAL A 233 6.08 -3.22 -9.72
C VAL A 233 7.24 -3.47 -10.69
N PRO A 234 7.76 -4.69 -10.76
CA PRO A 234 8.82 -5.06 -11.71
C PRO A 234 8.26 -5.35 -13.10
N GLU A 235 9.14 -5.52 -14.08
CA GLU A 235 8.77 -6.01 -15.40
C GLU A 235 8.37 -7.51 -15.33
N PHE A 236 7.09 -7.77 -15.41
CA PHE A 236 6.50 -9.11 -15.17
C PHE A 236 6.20 -9.91 -16.46
N TRP A 237 6.43 -9.34 -17.64
CA TRP A 237 6.18 -10.00 -18.93
C TRP A 237 7.40 -10.72 -19.52
N ASP A 238 8.59 -10.51 -18.97
CA ASP A 238 9.85 -11.14 -19.34
C ASP A 238 10.41 -11.91 -18.13
N PRO A 239 10.39 -13.28 -18.19
CA PRO A 239 10.82 -14.09 -17.06
C PRO A 239 12.28 -13.89 -16.64
N ASP A 240 13.19 -13.70 -17.60
CA ASP A 240 14.61 -13.54 -17.30
C ASP A 240 14.90 -12.17 -16.68
N LEU A 241 14.20 -11.15 -17.17
CA LEU A 241 14.27 -9.81 -16.60
C LEU A 241 13.67 -9.77 -15.19
N LEU A 242 12.50 -10.42 -14.99
CA LEU A 242 11.88 -10.49 -13.67
C LEU A 242 12.79 -11.18 -12.65
N CYS A 243 13.39 -12.32 -12.96
CA CYS A 243 14.33 -13.00 -12.07
C CYS A 243 15.51 -12.07 -11.72
N THR A 244 16.09 -11.38 -12.71
CA THR A 244 17.14 -10.38 -12.47
C THR A 244 16.67 -9.25 -11.54
N ARG A 245 15.42 -8.79 -11.70
CA ARG A 245 14.83 -7.76 -10.82
C ARG A 245 14.65 -8.26 -9.39
N ILE A 246 14.20 -9.50 -9.24
CA ILE A 246 14.05 -10.13 -7.92
C ILE A 246 15.39 -10.23 -7.21
N ASP A 247 16.47 -10.59 -7.92
CA ASP A 247 17.84 -10.61 -7.35
C ASP A 247 18.25 -9.21 -6.84
N ILE A 248 18.00 -8.16 -7.63
CA ILE A 248 18.27 -6.77 -7.22
C ILE A 248 17.46 -6.41 -5.96
N LEU A 249 16.17 -6.76 -5.92
CA LEU A 249 15.31 -6.50 -4.77
C LEU A 249 15.76 -7.28 -3.53
N GLY A 250 16.17 -8.54 -3.69
CA GLY A 250 16.73 -9.36 -2.64
C GLY A 250 18.04 -8.79 -2.09
N ASP A 251 18.89 -8.22 -2.95
CA ASP A 251 20.12 -7.56 -2.55
C ASP A 251 19.85 -6.27 -1.76
N LEU A 252 18.93 -5.42 -2.22
CA LEU A 252 18.48 -4.22 -1.50
C LEU A 252 17.91 -4.58 -0.12
N SER A 253 17.05 -5.61 -0.06
CA SER A 253 16.48 -6.11 1.19
C SER A 253 17.56 -6.53 2.19
N ARG A 254 18.55 -7.31 1.75
CA ARG A 254 19.64 -7.78 2.62
C ARG A 254 20.56 -6.63 3.06
N ARG A 255 20.93 -5.72 2.16
CA ARG A 255 21.85 -4.62 2.48
C ARG A 255 21.26 -3.62 3.46
N HIS A 256 19.98 -3.32 3.33
CA HIS A 256 19.32 -2.29 4.13
C HIS A 256 18.42 -2.85 5.24
N GLY A 257 18.25 -4.18 5.33
CA GLY A 257 17.41 -4.80 6.36
C GLY A 257 15.92 -4.48 6.21
N ILE A 258 15.44 -4.24 4.98
CA ILE A 258 14.06 -3.86 4.69
C ILE A 258 13.23 -5.04 4.18
N THR A 259 11.92 -4.98 4.40
CA THR A 259 10.97 -5.87 3.74
C THR A 259 10.65 -5.31 2.35
N VAL A 260 10.76 -6.15 1.32
CA VAL A 260 10.36 -5.81 -0.04
C VAL A 260 9.15 -6.63 -0.44
N THR A 261 8.13 -5.99 -1.00
CA THR A 261 6.98 -6.63 -1.63
C THR A 261 6.96 -6.27 -3.11
N PHE A 262 6.52 -7.19 -3.95
CA PHE A 262 6.37 -6.92 -5.37
C PHE A 262 5.10 -7.57 -5.94
N SER A 263 4.57 -6.98 -7.00
CA SER A 263 3.36 -7.41 -7.68
C SER A 263 3.40 -6.87 -9.13
N PRO A 264 2.86 -7.60 -10.12
CA PRO A 264 2.25 -8.93 -10.00
C PRO A 264 3.25 -10.09 -10.12
N LEU A 265 2.86 -11.26 -9.67
CA LEU A 265 3.54 -12.52 -9.95
C LEU A 265 2.48 -13.58 -10.32
N PHE A 266 2.45 -14.01 -11.58
CA PHE A 266 1.50 -14.99 -12.06
C PHE A 266 2.01 -15.72 -13.31
N ASP A 267 1.59 -16.97 -13.48
CA ASP A 267 1.80 -17.70 -14.73
C ASP A 267 0.79 -17.26 -15.79
N SER A 268 1.23 -17.19 -17.03
CA SER A 268 0.38 -16.92 -18.20
C SER A 268 0.73 -17.85 -19.35
N ASN A 269 -0.11 -17.86 -20.38
CA ASN A 269 0.20 -18.62 -21.61
C ASN A 269 1.48 -18.14 -22.30
N ALA A 270 1.85 -16.86 -22.11
CA ALA A 270 3.06 -16.27 -22.67
C ALA A 270 4.30 -16.52 -21.76
N THR A 271 4.08 -16.70 -20.48
CA THR A 271 5.12 -16.90 -19.47
C THR A 271 4.75 -18.06 -18.54
N PRO A 272 4.71 -19.31 -19.07
CA PRO A 272 4.47 -20.49 -18.25
C PRO A 272 5.67 -20.71 -17.32
N ASP A 273 5.40 -21.25 -16.13
CA ASP A 273 6.40 -21.55 -15.11
C ASP A 273 7.16 -20.30 -14.57
N LEU A 274 6.61 -19.10 -14.73
CA LEU A 274 7.20 -17.87 -14.19
C LEU A 274 7.24 -17.89 -12.66
N VAL A 275 6.13 -18.29 -12.03
CA VAL A 275 6.02 -18.34 -10.55
C VAL A 275 7.05 -19.28 -9.94
N PRO A 276 7.18 -20.56 -10.35
CA PRO A 276 8.25 -21.44 -9.85
C PRO A 276 9.64 -20.83 -10.02
N ARG A 277 9.97 -20.31 -11.20
CA ARG A 277 11.29 -19.72 -11.51
C ARG A 277 11.62 -18.48 -10.66
N ALA A 278 10.61 -17.71 -10.31
CA ALA A 278 10.78 -16.51 -9.49
C ALA A 278 10.91 -16.81 -7.99
N LEU A 279 10.50 -18.01 -7.55
CA LEU A 279 10.54 -18.44 -6.16
C LEU A 279 11.77 -19.31 -5.85
N ASP A 280 12.46 -19.86 -6.87
CA ASP A 280 13.70 -20.62 -6.75
C ASP A 280 14.92 -19.69 -6.64
#